data_4bae424efa3bcb76d984690dfdaffc13
#
_entry.id   4bae424efa3bcb76d984690dfdaffc13
#
_cell.length_a   1.000
_cell.length_b   1.000
_cell.length_c   1.000
_cell.angle_alpha   90.00
_cell.angle_beta   90.00
_cell.angle_gamma   90.00
#
_symmetry.space_group_name_H-M   'P 1'
#
loop_
_entity.id
_entity.type
_entity.pdbx_description
1 polymer ?
#
loop_
_entity_poly.entity_id
_entity_poly.type
_entity_poly.pdbx_seq_one_letter_code
_entity_poly.pdbx_strand_id
1 'polypeptide(L)'
;MNEYELVTIAQPELDEDGMTALNDRITDWVKTAQGEITATEVWGRRQLAYPIRKYREGIYVLRRLQLPPSATTALERSLRLNEAVLRHLLIRKEA
;
A
#
# COMPACT_ATOMS: atom_id res chain seq x y z
N MET A 1 4.00 11.23 16.19
CA MET A 1 3.65 10.37 15.05
C MET A 1 2.71 9.28 15.48
N ASN A 2 1.80 8.92 14.59
CA ASN A 2 0.89 7.81 14.84
C ASN A 2 1.34 6.57 14.09
N GLU A 3 0.95 5.41 14.62
CA GLU A 3 1.14 4.14 13.92
C GLU A 3 -0.06 3.82 13.05
N TYR A 4 0.23 3.29 11.88
CA TYR A 4 -0.79 2.87 10.90
C TYR A 4 -0.45 1.50 10.34
N GLU A 5 -1.48 0.81 9.91
CA GLU A 5 -1.33 -0.35 9.04
C GLU A 5 -1.86 0.01 7.66
N LEU A 6 -1.05 -0.23 6.64
CA LEU A 6 -1.41 -0.01 5.26
C LEU A 6 -1.46 -1.34 4.54
N VAL A 7 -2.65 -1.72 4.07
CA VAL A 7 -2.81 -2.88 3.21
C VAL A 7 -2.95 -2.37 1.78
N THR A 8 -2.12 -2.86 0.88
CA THR A 8 -2.24 -2.55 -0.54
C THR A 8 -2.54 -3.82 -1.32
N ILE A 9 -3.39 -3.67 -2.33
CA ILE A 9 -3.70 -4.73 -3.29
C ILE A 9 -3.21 -4.24 -4.63
N ALA A 10 -2.15 -4.88 -5.14
CA ALA A 10 -1.59 -4.56 -6.44
C ALA A 10 -2.21 -5.45 -7.52
N GLN A 11 -2.27 -4.94 -8.75
CA GLN A 11 -2.79 -5.73 -9.85
C GLN A 11 -1.88 -6.95 -10.11
N PRO A 12 -2.46 -8.11 -10.44
CA PRO A 12 -1.74 -9.38 -10.38
C PRO A 12 -0.81 -9.64 -11.58
N GLU A 13 -0.87 -8.80 -12.60
CA GLU A 13 -0.03 -8.97 -13.78
C GLU A 13 1.36 -8.33 -13.63
N LEU A 14 1.60 -7.65 -12.51
CA LEU A 14 2.92 -7.10 -12.24
C LEU A 14 3.93 -8.24 -12.12
N ASP A 15 5.02 -8.11 -12.86
CA ASP A 15 6.16 -9.01 -12.69
C ASP A 15 6.98 -8.59 -11.47
N GLU A 16 8.06 -9.29 -11.22
CA GLU A 16 8.91 -9.02 -10.06
C GLU A 16 9.48 -7.62 -10.09
N ASP A 17 9.91 -7.14 -11.26
CA ASP A 17 10.44 -5.79 -11.42
C ASP A 17 9.36 -4.74 -11.18
N GLY A 18 8.15 -4.98 -11.67
CA GLY A 18 7.01 -4.09 -11.46
C GLY A 18 6.64 -3.98 -9.99
N MET A 19 6.66 -5.10 -9.25
CA MET A 19 6.40 -5.09 -7.82
C MET A 19 7.49 -4.35 -7.06
N THR A 20 8.74 -4.55 -7.41
CA THR A 20 9.87 -3.83 -6.80
C THR A 20 9.72 -2.33 -7.01
N ALA A 21 9.40 -1.92 -8.23
CA ALA A 21 9.18 -0.51 -8.54
C ALA A 21 8.04 0.09 -7.72
N LEU A 22 6.94 -0.64 -7.58
CA LEU A 22 5.81 -0.17 -6.76
C LEU A 22 6.18 -0.06 -5.29
N ASN A 23 6.88 -1.06 -4.75
CA ASN A 23 7.32 -1.03 -3.36
C ASN A 23 8.26 0.15 -3.10
N ASP A 24 9.16 0.43 -4.02
CA ASP A 24 10.08 1.57 -3.92
C ASP A 24 9.33 2.89 -3.93
N ARG A 25 8.31 3.02 -4.78
CA ARG A 25 7.47 4.22 -4.81
C ARG A 25 6.74 4.44 -3.50
N ILE A 26 6.15 3.38 -2.95
CA ILE A 26 5.42 3.49 -1.68
C ILE A 26 6.38 3.89 -0.57
N THR A 27 7.57 3.31 -0.54
CA THR A 27 8.61 3.67 0.42
C THR A 27 8.97 5.16 0.30
N ASP A 28 9.14 5.65 -0.93
CA ASP A 28 9.46 7.06 -1.18
C ASP A 28 8.33 7.99 -0.74
N TRP A 29 7.08 7.63 -1.01
CA TRP A 29 5.94 8.43 -0.57
C TRP A 29 5.88 8.54 0.96
N VAL A 30 6.15 7.43 1.66
CA VAL A 30 6.18 7.44 3.12
C VAL A 30 7.32 8.32 3.64
N LYS A 31 8.50 8.23 3.04
CA LYS A 31 9.64 9.07 3.43
C LYS A 31 9.38 10.54 3.16
N THR A 32 8.82 10.85 2.00
CA THR A 32 8.48 12.22 1.64
C THR A 32 7.46 12.82 2.61
N ALA A 33 6.58 11.98 3.14
CA ALA A 33 5.59 12.36 4.15
C ALA A 33 6.19 12.44 5.57
N GLN A 34 7.50 12.31 5.69
CA GLN A 34 8.24 12.32 6.96
C GLN A 34 7.89 11.13 7.85
N GLY A 35 7.54 10.02 7.22
CA GLY A 35 7.21 8.79 7.91
C GLY A 35 8.26 7.73 7.73
N GLU A 36 7.95 6.56 8.27
CA GLU A 36 8.85 5.42 8.25
C GLU A 36 8.03 4.13 8.13
N ILE A 37 8.51 3.19 7.31
CA ILE A 37 7.96 1.84 7.27
C ILE A 37 8.72 1.01 8.30
N THR A 38 8.02 0.51 9.30
CA THR A 38 8.62 -0.25 10.39
C THR A 38 8.56 -1.75 10.19
N ALA A 39 7.64 -2.23 9.37
CA ALA A 39 7.52 -3.65 9.04
C ALA A 39 6.79 -3.81 7.71
N THR A 40 7.13 -4.89 7.00
CA THR A 40 6.46 -5.26 5.75
C THR A 40 6.18 -6.75 5.78
N GLU A 41 4.94 -7.11 5.46
CA GLU A 41 4.49 -8.48 5.44
C GLU A 41 3.84 -8.75 4.10
N VAL A 42 4.42 -9.65 3.32
CA VAL A 42 3.89 -10.00 2.00
C VAL A 42 2.93 -11.16 2.14
N TRP A 43 1.66 -10.91 1.84
CA TRP A 43 0.65 -11.97 1.89
C TRP A 43 0.54 -12.72 0.55
N GLY A 44 1.03 -12.11 -0.52
CA GLY A 44 1.06 -12.73 -1.83
C GLY A 44 -0.25 -12.60 -2.59
N ARG A 45 -0.40 -13.44 -3.60
CA ARG A 45 -1.55 -13.43 -4.50
C ARG A 45 -2.75 -14.07 -3.81
N ARG A 46 -3.88 -13.37 -3.83
CA ARG A 46 -5.13 -13.85 -3.24
C ARG A 46 -6.30 -13.46 -4.11
N GLN A 47 -7.38 -14.24 -4.02
CA GLN A 47 -8.63 -13.90 -4.69
C GLN A 47 -9.29 -12.71 -4.01
N LEU A 48 -9.88 -11.85 -4.82
CA LEU A 48 -10.68 -10.73 -4.35
C LEU A 48 -12.10 -11.21 -4.04
N ALA A 49 -12.73 -10.58 -3.06
CA ALA A 49 -14.13 -10.89 -2.72
C ALA A 49 -15.07 -10.58 -3.88
N TYR A 50 -14.73 -9.58 -4.68
CA TYR A 50 -15.42 -9.20 -5.91
C TYR A 50 -14.39 -8.63 -6.88
N PRO A 51 -14.66 -8.68 -8.19
CA PRO A 51 -13.70 -8.15 -9.16
C PRO A 51 -13.49 -6.65 -8.97
N ILE A 52 -12.24 -6.21 -9.06
CA ILE A 52 -11.88 -4.80 -9.09
C ILE A 52 -11.32 -4.51 -10.47
N ARG A 53 -11.90 -3.54 -11.18
CA ARG A 53 -11.64 -3.30 -12.58
C ARG A 53 -11.98 -4.56 -13.37
N LYS A 54 -11.07 -5.34 -13.80
CA LYS A 54 -11.33 -6.64 -14.45
C LYS A 54 -10.55 -7.77 -13.79
N TYR A 55 -9.91 -7.45 -12.65
CA TYR A 55 -9.09 -8.43 -11.96
C TYR A 55 -9.89 -9.14 -10.89
N ARG A 56 -9.69 -10.45 -10.79
CA ARG A 56 -10.31 -11.30 -9.77
C ARG A 56 -9.36 -11.65 -8.64
N GLU A 57 -8.08 -11.33 -8.83
CA GLU A 57 -7.02 -11.56 -7.87
C GLU A 57 -6.21 -10.30 -7.67
N GLY A 58 -5.44 -10.25 -6.61
CA GLY A 58 -4.50 -9.17 -6.37
C GLY A 58 -3.34 -9.64 -5.52
N ILE A 59 -2.31 -8.84 -5.48
CA ILE A 59 -1.13 -9.10 -4.66
C ILE A 59 -1.25 -8.24 -3.40
N TYR A 60 -1.35 -8.90 -2.26
CA TYR A 60 -1.58 -8.25 -0.96
C TYR A 60 -0.27 -8.03 -0.23
N VAL A 61 -0.07 -6.84 0.27
CA VAL A 61 1.07 -6.49 1.13
C VAL A 61 0.56 -5.65 2.30
N LEU A 62 0.94 -6.04 3.51
CA LEU A 62 0.67 -5.26 4.71
C LEU A 62 1.95 -4.55 5.13
N ARG A 63 1.86 -3.25 5.39
CA ARG A 63 2.98 -2.46 5.90
C ARG A 63 2.57 -1.78 7.19
N ARG A 64 3.46 -1.77 8.16
CA ARG A 64 3.30 -0.96 9.36
C ARG A 64 4.09 0.31 9.19
N LEU A 65 3.44 1.42 9.46
CA LEU A 65 3.99 2.75 9.20
C LEU A 65 3.92 3.60 10.45
N GLN A 66 4.86 4.55 10.54
CA GLN A 66 4.73 5.69 11.44
C GLN A 66 4.64 6.93 10.56
N LEU A 67 3.61 7.74 10.78
CA LEU A 67 3.35 8.94 9.99
C LEU A 67 2.80 10.05 10.87
N PRO A 68 3.13 11.32 10.55
CA PRO A 68 2.35 12.42 11.08
C PRO A 68 0.89 12.29 10.60
N PRO A 69 -0.11 12.55 11.45
CA PRO A 69 -1.51 12.42 11.01
C PRO A 69 -1.86 13.28 9.80
N SER A 70 -1.22 14.45 9.70
CA SER A 70 -1.47 15.36 8.56
C SER A 70 -0.97 14.82 7.24
N ALA A 71 -0.13 13.81 7.23
CA ALA A 71 0.46 13.25 6.00
C ALA A 71 -0.38 12.16 5.37
N THR A 72 -1.41 11.66 6.05
CA THR A 72 -2.18 10.52 5.56
C THR A 72 -2.94 10.81 4.28
N THR A 73 -3.49 12.00 4.15
CA THR A 73 -4.26 12.38 2.96
C THR A 73 -3.40 12.36 1.70
N ALA A 74 -2.18 12.90 1.76
CA ALA A 74 -1.27 12.93 0.63
C ALA A 74 -0.81 11.51 0.24
N LEU A 75 -0.52 10.67 1.24
CA LEU A 75 -0.13 9.28 0.98
C LEU A 75 -1.27 8.52 0.29
N GLU A 76 -2.48 8.62 0.82
CA GLU A 76 -3.62 7.93 0.23
C GLU A 76 -3.93 8.40 -1.18
N ARG A 77 -3.75 9.70 -1.43
CA ARG A 77 -3.92 10.24 -2.77
C ARG A 77 -2.92 9.64 -3.74
N SER A 78 -1.65 9.54 -3.35
CA SER A 78 -0.63 8.92 -4.20
C SER A 78 -0.97 7.46 -4.51
N LEU A 79 -1.43 6.72 -3.51
CA LEU A 79 -1.85 5.32 -3.71
C LEU A 79 -3.04 5.22 -4.65
N ARG A 80 -4.02 6.11 -4.48
CA ARG A 80 -5.24 6.11 -5.29
C ARG A 80 -4.96 6.42 -6.74
N LEU A 81 -4.00 7.29 -7.01
CA LEU A 81 -3.65 7.71 -8.36
C LEU A 81 -2.73 6.74 -9.10
N ASN A 82 -2.15 5.78 -8.42
CA ASN A 82 -1.26 4.81 -9.04
C ASN A 82 -2.07 3.64 -9.61
N GLU A 83 -1.94 3.41 -10.91
CA GLU A 83 -2.73 2.39 -11.61
C GLU A 83 -2.38 0.97 -11.21
N ALA A 84 -1.19 0.73 -10.68
CA ALA A 84 -0.79 -0.59 -10.22
C ALA A 84 -1.47 -0.97 -8.91
N VAL A 85 -1.97 0.01 -8.15
CA VAL A 85 -2.69 -0.23 -6.90
C VAL A 85 -4.19 -0.32 -7.20
N LEU A 86 -4.76 -1.49 -7.02
CA LEU A 86 -6.19 -1.69 -7.20
C LEU A 86 -6.99 -1.11 -6.05
N ARG A 87 -6.48 -1.28 -4.84
CA ARG A 87 -7.13 -0.83 -3.63
C ARG A 87 -6.13 -0.69 -2.51
N HIS A 88 -6.40 0.21 -1.60
CA HIS A 88 -5.61 0.33 -0.37
C HIS A 88 -6.54 0.54 0.83
N LEU A 89 -6.05 0.18 2.00
CA LEU A 89 -6.73 0.42 3.26
C LEU A 89 -5.69 0.90 4.27
N LEU A 90 -5.90 2.10 4.80
CA LEU A 90 -5.03 2.68 5.82
C LEU A 90 -5.79 2.74 7.13
N ILE A 91 -5.29 2.04 8.14
CA ILE A 91 -5.93 1.93 9.44
C ILE A 91 -4.99 2.50 10.49
N ARG A 92 -5.50 3.43 11.30
CA ARG A 92 -4.75 3.93 12.45
C ARG A 92 -4.75 2.87 13.55
N LYS A 93 -3.56 2.57 14.06
CA LYS A 93 -3.41 1.68 15.20
C LYS A 93 -3.43 2.50 16.47
N GLU A 94 -4.32 2.14 17.37
CA GLU A 94 -4.36 2.78 18.67
C GLU A 94 -3.51 1.98 19.65
N ALA A 95 -2.81 2.72 20.50
CA ALA A 95 -1.97 2.10 21.52
C ALA A 95 -2.83 1.47 22.62
#